data_6fe78353e84b4e027324333c0099bc19
#
_entry.id   6fe78353e84b4e027324333c0099bc19
#
_cell.length_a   1.000
_cell.length_b   1.000
_cell.length_c   1.000
_cell.angle_alpha   90.00
_cell.angle_beta   90.00
_cell.angle_gamma   90.00
#
_symmetry.space_group_name_H-M   'P 1'
#
loop_
_entity.id
_entity.type
_entity.pdbx_description
1 polymer ?
#
loop_
_entity_poly.entity_id
_entity_poly.type
_entity_poly.pdbx_seq_one_letter_code
_entity_poly.pdbx_strand_id
1 'polypeptide(L)'
;DKSSLPILEAFEKMLIKKTDGKCLPSRNVHYLNKSDFEIHKMILKTQSDMSKYSGDNEFFSDNRIFYTDEPCCFLDENLEGKELTLDLLGLIDDYSIEQRPILPKFKIKGHTVKDADETLRENCRSGFKDLDLLNRVDKDVLPKYFSRVKHELSVFEKAGISSYFLIVQDLMNYCRDLGVPADVRGSSSGCMISYLLGISSIDPMNPDPTISYSEERELPFERFYNEGRNTKGNVSLADIDIDVPPSFRERLIKHIKEKYGRDCVGHIITHSKFKGKGALKEVFRLTKPVSNYFDVANEITKVMIDEAKISDELNEKQQDNPGYGIIQWNIDNVPAFSNFYETYKETFDIAIKLEQIPKNESVHAAGIIIADQPLKNLFPLRYSAKLDELVIDIEGSDIESLGGVKFDILGVAAIEKLYHISMMVNSGSLSCEFGMDIEDGE
;
A
#
# COMPACT_ATOMS: atom_id res chain seq x y z
N ASP A 1 11.76 -39.31 0.52
CA ASP A 1 11.98 -40.63 1.15
C ASP A 1 11.94 -41.70 0.06
N LYS A 2 12.98 -42.59 -0.02
CA LYS A 2 13.05 -43.67 -1.01
C LYS A 2 11.86 -44.65 -0.92
N SER A 3 11.15 -44.68 0.20
CA SER A 3 9.96 -45.53 0.40
C SER A 3 8.70 -44.99 -0.31
N SER A 4 8.64 -43.68 -0.59
CA SER A 4 7.51 -43.05 -1.30
C SER A 4 7.68 -43.06 -2.83
N LEU A 5 8.88 -43.38 -3.33
CA LEU A 5 9.17 -43.36 -4.77
C LEU A 5 8.20 -44.17 -5.62
N PRO A 6 7.87 -45.45 -5.25
CA PRO A 6 6.93 -46.26 -6.03
C PRO A 6 5.51 -45.70 -6.08
N ILE A 7 5.08 -45.01 -5.02
CA ILE A 7 3.75 -44.36 -4.97
C ILE A 7 3.73 -43.12 -5.89
N LEU A 8 4.80 -42.32 -5.88
CA LEU A 8 4.93 -41.17 -6.73
C LEU A 8 4.99 -41.55 -8.21
N GLU A 9 5.76 -42.60 -8.56
CA GLU A 9 5.81 -43.13 -9.92
C GLU A 9 4.45 -43.68 -10.40
N ALA A 10 3.70 -44.34 -9.53
CA ALA A 10 2.37 -44.84 -9.86
C ALA A 10 1.38 -43.67 -10.07
N PHE A 11 1.49 -42.64 -9.25
CA PHE A 11 0.68 -41.43 -9.35
C PHE A 11 0.99 -40.62 -10.63
N GLU A 12 2.28 -40.50 -10.97
CA GLU A 12 2.73 -39.86 -12.23
C GLU A 12 2.18 -40.62 -13.45
N LYS A 13 2.37 -41.93 -13.52
CA LYS A 13 1.81 -42.77 -14.60
C LYS A 13 0.30 -42.60 -14.75
N MET A 14 -0.39 -42.50 -13.62
CA MET A 14 -1.84 -42.23 -13.60
C MET A 14 -2.18 -40.83 -14.14
N LEU A 15 -1.44 -39.80 -13.78
CA LEU A 15 -1.63 -38.44 -14.26
C LEU A 15 -1.35 -38.36 -15.77
N ILE A 16 -0.22 -38.88 -16.23
CA ILE A 16 0.15 -38.90 -17.65
C ILE A 16 -0.94 -39.58 -18.47
N LYS A 17 -1.46 -40.70 -17.99
CA LYS A 17 -2.58 -41.40 -18.66
C LYS A 17 -3.87 -40.60 -18.67
N LYS A 18 -4.19 -39.86 -17.59
CA LYS A 18 -5.41 -39.06 -17.49
C LYS A 18 -5.34 -37.76 -18.32
N THR A 19 -4.16 -37.20 -18.52
CA THR A 19 -3.93 -35.96 -19.23
C THR A 19 -3.47 -36.17 -20.67
N ASP A 20 -3.46 -37.41 -21.16
CA ASP A 20 -2.99 -37.79 -22.48
C ASP A 20 -1.56 -37.28 -22.77
N GLY A 21 -0.68 -37.44 -21.80
CA GLY A 21 0.72 -37.01 -21.87
C GLY A 21 0.99 -35.53 -21.59
N LYS A 22 -0.03 -34.71 -21.39
CA LYS A 22 0.13 -33.25 -21.22
C LYS A 22 0.43 -32.87 -19.77
N CYS A 23 1.54 -33.34 -19.22
CA CYS A 23 2.02 -33.00 -17.88
C CYS A 23 3.33 -32.22 -17.97
N LEU A 24 3.39 -31.06 -17.31
CA LEU A 24 4.61 -30.28 -17.17
C LEU A 24 5.31 -30.60 -15.85
N PRO A 25 6.63 -30.88 -15.89
CA PRO A 25 7.39 -31.06 -14.67
C PRO A 25 7.54 -29.75 -13.92
N SER A 26 7.39 -29.76 -12.60
CA SER A 26 7.59 -28.61 -11.73
C SER A 26 8.39 -29.00 -10.50
N ARG A 27 9.28 -28.12 -10.05
CA ARG A 27 10.03 -28.27 -8.81
C ARG A 27 9.43 -27.41 -7.71
N ASN A 28 9.43 -27.94 -6.50
CA ASN A 28 9.07 -27.16 -5.31
C ASN A 28 10.29 -26.37 -4.84
N VAL A 29 10.52 -25.19 -5.43
CA VAL A 29 11.65 -24.33 -5.12
C VAL A 29 11.24 -23.28 -4.11
N HIS A 30 11.94 -23.19 -2.98
CA HIS A 30 11.68 -22.23 -1.92
C HIS A 30 12.80 -21.19 -1.74
N TYR A 31 14.01 -21.46 -2.23
CA TYR A 31 15.16 -20.53 -2.17
C TYR A 31 16.14 -20.82 -3.31
N LEU A 32 17.01 -19.85 -3.60
CA LEU A 32 17.87 -19.90 -4.79
C LEU A 32 19.10 -20.77 -4.58
N ASN A 33 19.81 -20.59 -3.48
CA ASN A 33 21.09 -21.26 -3.25
C ASN A 33 20.99 -22.23 -2.08
N LYS A 34 21.72 -23.33 -2.14
CA LYS A 34 21.80 -24.30 -1.06
C LYS A 34 22.23 -23.69 0.28
N SER A 35 23.06 -22.65 0.24
CA SER A 35 23.50 -21.90 1.42
C SER A 35 22.37 -21.11 2.11
N ASP A 36 21.24 -20.89 1.43
CA ASP A 36 20.11 -20.12 1.95
C ASP A 36 19.13 -20.98 2.78
N PHE A 37 19.42 -22.27 2.91
CA PHE A 37 18.63 -23.21 3.70
C PHE A 37 18.44 -22.75 5.16
N GLU A 38 19.50 -22.26 5.81
CA GLU A 38 19.40 -21.79 7.20
C GLU A 38 18.54 -20.52 7.32
N ILE A 39 18.55 -19.65 6.31
CA ILE A 39 17.68 -18.47 6.25
C ILE A 39 16.22 -18.90 6.09
N HIS A 40 15.95 -19.83 5.17
CA HIS A 40 14.60 -20.39 4.97
C HIS A 40 14.07 -21.02 6.26
N LYS A 41 14.88 -21.83 6.94
CA LYS A 41 14.56 -22.44 8.23
C LYS A 41 14.25 -21.39 9.31
N MET A 42 14.98 -20.26 9.32
CA MET A 42 14.70 -19.15 10.24
C MET A 42 13.37 -18.49 9.94
N ILE A 43 13.07 -18.19 8.67
CA ILE A 43 11.78 -17.61 8.27
C ILE A 43 10.63 -18.50 8.76
N LEU A 44 10.71 -19.80 8.54
CA LEU A 44 9.70 -20.75 9.03
C LEU A 44 9.54 -20.71 10.56
N LYS A 45 10.66 -20.58 11.30
CA LYS A 45 10.61 -20.42 12.77
C LYS A 45 9.98 -19.11 13.22
N THR A 46 10.07 -18.04 12.43
CA THR A 46 9.42 -16.76 12.77
C THR A 46 7.91 -16.80 12.56
N GLN A 47 7.45 -17.61 11.61
CA GLN A 47 6.04 -17.71 11.22
C GLN A 47 5.27 -18.73 12.06
N SER A 48 5.97 -19.75 12.59
CA SER A 48 5.35 -20.77 13.44
C SER A 48 5.22 -20.28 14.88
N ASP A 49 4.02 -20.39 15.43
CA ASP A 49 3.80 -20.28 16.88
C ASP A 49 4.56 -21.45 17.52
N MET A 50 5.76 -21.17 18.05
CA MET A 50 6.72 -22.16 18.56
C MET A 50 6.13 -23.12 19.62
N SER A 51 4.95 -22.80 20.17
CA SER A 51 4.25 -23.62 21.15
C SER A 51 3.60 -24.87 20.55
N LYS A 52 3.39 -24.92 19.24
CA LYS A 52 2.68 -26.03 18.54
C LYS A 52 3.59 -26.99 17.79
N TYR A 53 4.84 -26.61 17.52
CA TYR A 53 5.78 -27.41 16.73
C TYR A 53 7.09 -27.62 17.48
N SER A 54 7.04 -28.30 18.62
CA SER A 54 8.22 -28.72 19.38
C SER A 54 8.85 -30.01 18.86
N GLY A 55 8.54 -30.45 17.64
CA GLY A 55 9.21 -31.51 16.94
C GLY A 55 10.05 -30.95 15.79
N ASP A 56 11.25 -31.46 15.61
CA ASP A 56 11.99 -31.32 14.35
C ASP A 56 11.09 -31.85 13.24
N ASN A 57 10.35 -30.95 12.59
CA ASN A 57 9.53 -31.31 11.44
C ASN A 57 10.48 -31.65 10.30
N GLU A 58 10.79 -32.94 10.14
CA GLU A 58 11.61 -33.51 9.05
C GLU A 58 11.14 -33.04 7.67
N PHE A 59 9.88 -32.59 7.54
CA PHE A 59 9.32 -32.09 6.28
C PHE A 59 10.04 -30.81 5.79
N PHE A 60 10.56 -29.99 6.68
CA PHE A 60 11.32 -28.78 6.34
C PHE A 60 12.83 -28.92 6.54
N SER A 61 13.28 -30.10 6.97
CA SER A 61 14.71 -30.42 7.12
C SER A 61 15.38 -30.80 5.81
N ASP A 62 14.64 -30.92 4.70
CA ASP A 62 15.17 -31.26 3.41
C ASP A 62 15.83 -30.07 2.73
N ASN A 63 17.14 -30.07 2.68
CA ASN A 63 17.94 -29.04 2.03
C ASN A 63 17.93 -29.13 0.48
N ARG A 64 16.99 -29.87 -0.11
CA ARG A 64 16.86 -30.09 -1.56
C ARG A 64 15.82 -29.20 -2.24
N ILE A 65 15.08 -28.35 -1.48
CA ILE A 65 14.08 -27.44 -2.02
C ILE A 65 14.69 -26.08 -2.44
N PHE A 66 15.81 -26.13 -3.17
CA PHE A 66 16.47 -24.94 -3.71
C PHE A 66 16.55 -25.03 -5.24
N TYR A 67 16.72 -23.86 -5.86
CA TYR A 67 16.96 -23.82 -7.30
C TYR A 67 18.29 -24.47 -7.62
N THR A 68 18.32 -25.33 -8.59
CA THR A 68 19.53 -26.00 -9.08
C THR A 68 19.41 -26.30 -10.57
N ASP A 69 20.50 -26.11 -11.26
CA ASP A 69 20.66 -26.55 -12.66
C ASP A 69 21.02 -28.04 -12.73
N GLU A 70 21.34 -28.66 -11.58
CA GLU A 70 21.62 -30.09 -11.54
C GLU A 70 20.36 -30.92 -11.84
N PRO A 71 20.46 -31.94 -12.66
CA PRO A 71 19.37 -32.84 -12.94
C PRO A 71 18.75 -33.42 -11.67
N CYS A 72 17.44 -33.28 -11.51
CA CYS A 72 16.70 -33.98 -10.48
C CYS A 72 16.28 -35.35 -11.07
N CYS A 73 16.83 -36.42 -10.55
CA CYS A 73 16.74 -37.78 -11.10
C CYS A 73 15.34 -38.30 -11.47
N PHE A 74 14.28 -37.60 -11.02
CA PHE A 74 12.90 -38.02 -11.31
C PHE A 74 12.25 -37.20 -12.45
N LEU A 75 12.56 -35.90 -12.54
CA LEU A 75 11.96 -35.00 -13.55
C LEU A 75 12.79 -34.90 -14.83
N ASP A 76 14.08 -35.22 -14.74
CA ASP A 76 15.03 -35.05 -15.85
C ASP A 76 15.01 -36.21 -16.83
N GLU A 77 14.46 -37.37 -16.44
CA GLU A 77 14.22 -38.52 -17.32
C GLU A 77 12.95 -38.34 -18.16
N ASN A 78 12.07 -37.37 -17.83
CA ASN A 78 10.86 -37.09 -18.61
C ASN A 78 11.17 -36.12 -19.75
N LEU A 79 11.74 -36.62 -20.82
CA LEU A 79 12.05 -35.85 -22.05
C LEU A 79 10.80 -35.20 -22.67
N GLU A 80 9.67 -35.93 -22.66
CA GLU A 80 8.40 -35.47 -23.21
C GLU A 80 7.87 -34.25 -22.43
N GLY A 81 7.99 -34.23 -21.11
CA GLY A 81 7.64 -33.06 -20.29
C GLY A 81 8.52 -31.83 -20.55
N LYS A 82 9.79 -32.02 -20.89
CA LYS A 82 10.70 -30.93 -21.28
C LYS A 82 10.32 -30.35 -22.64
N GLU A 83 10.00 -31.16 -23.63
CA GLU A 83 9.52 -30.72 -24.93
C GLU A 83 8.23 -29.92 -24.80
N LEU A 84 7.26 -30.41 -24.00
CA LEU A 84 6.02 -29.67 -23.72
C LEU A 84 6.27 -28.32 -23.02
N THR A 85 7.29 -28.24 -22.18
CA THR A 85 7.67 -26.96 -21.53
C THR A 85 8.21 -25.97 -22.57
N LEU A 86 9.05 -26.43 -23.51
CA LEU A 86 9.57 -25.61 -24.58
C LEU A 86 8.48 -25.19 -25.58
N ASP A 87 7.55 -26.09 -25.89
CA ASP A 87 6.39 -25.78 -26.71
C ASP A 87 5.51 -24.71 -26.06
N LEU A 88 5.27 -24.80 -24.73
CA LEU A 88 4.54 -23.78 -23.99
C LEU A 88 5.26 -22.43 -24.03
N LEU A 89 6.58 -22.42 -23.82
CA LEU A 89 7.39 -21.19 -23.93
C LEU A 89 7.30 -20.57 -25.32
N GLY A 90 7.26 -21.40 -26.37
CA GLY A 90 7.09 -20.95 -27.75
C GLY A 90 5.73 -20.31 -28.05
N LEU A 91 4.72 -20.49 -27.19
CA LEU A 91 3.41 -19.86 -27.30
C LEU A 91 3.33 -18.50 -26.60
N ILE A 92 4.38 -18.11 -25.86
CA ILE A 92 4.43 -16.85 -25.12
C ILE A 92 5.09 -15.80 -26.01
N ASP A 93 4.32 -14.78 -26.38
CA ASP A 93 4.82 -13.62 -27.10
C ASP A 93 5.43 -12.60 -26.13
N ASP A 94 6.31 -11.73 -26.65
CA ASP A 94 6.79 -10.56 -25.90
C ASP A 94 5.65 -9.54 -25.75
N TYR A 95 5.23 -9.30 -24.52
CA TYR A 95 4.20 -8.30 -24.21
C TYR A 95 4.50 -7.63 -22.86
N SER A 96 3.98 -6.43 -22.69
CA SER A 96 3.96 -5.74 -21.40
C SER A 96 2.57 -5.82 -20.77
N ILE A 97 2.51 -6.13 -19.48
CA ILE A 97 1.29 -6.07 -18.69
C ILE A 97 1.08 -4.70 -18.05
N GLU A 98 2.08 -3.83 -18.12
CA GLU A 98 1.96 -2.46 -17.61
C GLU A 98 0.87 -1.68 -18.34
N GLN A 99 0.06 -0.97 -17.60
CA GLN A 99 -1.06 -0.22 -18.11
C GLN A 99 -1.09 1.19 -17.52
N ARG A 100 -1.67 2.12 -18.27
CA ARG A 100 -1.99 3.45 -17.75
C ARG A 100 -3.10 3.34 -16.70
N PRO A 101 -3.15 4.27 -15.71
CA PRO A 101 -4.23 4.29 -14.74
C PRO A 101 -5.60 4.23 -15.38
N ILE A 102 -6.39 3.21 -15.01
CA ILE A 102 -7.75 2.99 -15.45
C ILE A 102 -8.68 3.60 -14.40
N LEU A 103 -9.00 4.87 -14.58
CA LEU A 103 -9.82 5.61 -13.64
C LEU A 103 -11.25 5.04 -13.58
N PRO A 104 -11.78 4.75 -12.39
CA PRO A 104 -13.17 4.35 -12.25
C PRO A 104 -14.09 5.50 -12.66
N LYS A 105 -15.21 5.15 -13.31
CA LYS A 105 -16.20 6.14 -13.73
C LYS A 105 -17.10 6.53 -12.57
N PHE A 106 -17.24 7.83 -12.36
CA PHE A 106 -18.16 8.33 -11.33
C PHE A 106 -19.61 7.96 -11.62
N LYS A 107 -20.36 7.53 -10.58
CA LYS A 107 -21.75 7.09 -10.69
C LYS A 107 -22.67 7.95 -9.81
N ILE A 108 -23.81 8.36 -10.37
CA ILE A 108 -24.91 8.99 -9.64
C ILE A 108 -26.11 8.05 -9.69
N LYS A 109 -26.69 7.66 -8.55
CA LYS A 109 -27.83 6.73 -8.45
C LYS A 109 -27.64 5.44 -9.27
N GLY A 110 -26.40 4.90 -9.29
CA GLY A 110 -26.06 3.68 -10.02
C GLY A 110 -25.77 3.85 -11.52
N HIS A 111 -25.93 5.04 -12.08
CA HIS A 111 -25.64 5.33 -13.49
C HIS A 111 -24.32 6.09 -13.64
N THR A 112 -23.50 5.71 -14.61
CA THR A 112 -22.26 6.43 -14.95
C THR A 112 -22.61 7.83 -15.47
N VAL A 113 -21.91 8.83 -14.95
CA VAL A 113 -22.02 10.23 -15.41
C VAL A 113 -21.46 10.32 -16.85
N LYS A 114 -22.21 10.99 -17.73
CA LYS A 114 -21.82 11.08 -19.14
C LYS A 114 -20.58 11.98 -19.36
N ASP A 115 -20.52 13.06 -18.61
CA ASP A 115 -19.43 14.06 -18.70
C ASP A 115 -19.00 14.41 -17.26
N ALA A 116 -17.85 13.83 -16.87
CA ALA A 116 -17.29 14.08 -15.54
C ALA A 116 -16.67 15.49 -15.43
N ASP A 117 -16.14 16.03 -16.53
CA ASP A 117 -15.52 17.36 -16.54
C ASP A 117 -16.57 18.45 -16.36
N GLU A 118 -17.72 18.34 -17.07
CA GLU A 118 -18.81 19.29 -16.89
C GLU A 118 -19.43 19.18 -15.49
N THR A 119 -19.63 17.94 -14.99
CA THR A 119 -20.12 17.72 -13.61
C THR A 119 -19.18 18.37 -12.58
N LEU A 120 -17.87 18.21 -12.77
CA LEU A 120 -16.87 18.82 -11.88
C LEU A 120 -16.94 20.33 -11.92
N ARG A 121 -17.09 20.95 -13.12
CA ARG A 121 -17.25 22.40 -13.29
C ARG A 121 -18.52 22.90 -12.59
N GLU A 122 -19.63 22.19 -12.72
CA GLU A 122 -20.90 22.54 -12.06
C GLU A 122 -20.76 22.47 -10.55
N ASN A 123 -20.13 21.43 -10.00
CA ASN A 123 -19.87 21.30 -8.57
C ASN A 123 -18.95 22.42 -8.05
N CYS A 124 -17.92 22.81 -8.80
CA CYS A 124 -17.09 23.96 -8.44
C CYS A 124 -17.89 25.28 -8.41
N ARG A 125 -18.82 25.49 -9.38
CA ARG A 125 -19.70 26.66 -9.38
C ARG A 125 -20.63 26.67 -8.16
N SER A 126 -21.15 25.50 -7.77
CA SER A 126 -21.92 25.36 -6.54
C SER A 126 -21.08 25.66 -5.31
N GLY A 127 -19.87 25.13 -5.23
CA GLY A 127 -18.93 25.38 -4.13
C GLY A 127 -18.63 26.86 -3.90
N PHE A 128 -18.50 27.65 -4.95
CA PHE A 128 -18.36 29.12 -4.82
C PHE A 128 -19.55 29.74 -4.10
N LYS A 129 -20.77 29.24 -4.32
CA LYS A 129 -22.00 29.78 -3.69
C LYS A 129 -22.12 29.22 -2.26
N ASP A 130 -21.88 27.94 -2.08
CA ASP A 130 -22.06 27.24 -0.79
C ASP A 130 -21.05 27.76 0.26
N LEU A 131 -19.84 28.14 -0.18
CA LEU A 131 -18.80 28.75 0.65
C LEU A 131 -18.91 30.30 0.75
N ASP A 132 -19.93 30.89 0.11
CA ASP A 132 -20.16 32.34 0.04
C ASP A 132 -18.94 33.17 -0.38
N LEU A 133 -18.08 32.62 -1.24
CA LEU A 133 -16.81 33.21 -1.63
C LEU A 133 -17.01 34.56 -2.37
N LEU A 134 -18.13 34.71 -3.07
CA LEU A 134 -18.44 35.94 -3.79
C LEU A 134 -18.64 37.14 -2.86
N ASN A 135 -19.03 36.90 -1.59
CA ASN A 135 -19.22 37.95 -0.58
C ASN A 135 -18.06 38.02 0.41
N ARG A 136 -17.37 36.89 0.66
CA ARG A 136 -16.29 36.82 1.66
C ARG A 136 -14.94 37.26 1.13
N VAL A 137 -14.69 37.13 -0.18
CA VAL A 137 -13.42 37.45 -0.81
C VAL A 137 -13.50 38.90 -1.37
N ASP A 138 -12.44 39.66 -1.17
CA ASP A 138 -12.32 41.01 -1.70
C ASP A 138 -12.46 41.01 -3.23
N LYS A 139 -13.21 42.00 -3.76
CA LYS A 139 -13.51 42.12 -5.19
C LYS A 139 -12.26 42.16 -6.08
N ASP A 140 -11.17 42.69 -5.56
CA ASP A 140 -9.89 42.79 -6.29
C ASP A 140 -9.14 41.47 -6.31
N VAL A 141 -9.43 40.54 -5.37
CA VAL A 141 -8.82 39.21 -5.25
C VAL A 141 -9.64 38.14 -5.98
N LEU A 142 -10.96 38.30 -6.09
CA LEU A 142 -11.85 37.35 -6.77
C LEU A 142 -11.39 36.92 -8.18
N PRO A 143 -10.85 37.80 -9.05
CA PRO A 143 -10.35 37.39 -10.36
C PRO A 143 -9.21 36.37 -10.28
N LYS A 144 -8.39 36.40 -9.21
CA LYS A 144 -7.32 35.42 -8.99
C LYS A 144 -7.90 34.05 -8.66
N TYR A 145 -8.93 33.97 -7.81
CA TYR A 145 -9.67 32.73 -7.53
C TYR A 145 -10.22 32.10 -8.82
N PHE A 146 -10.89 32.90 -9.66
CA PHE A 146 -11.41 32.39 -10.93
C PHE A 146 -10.31 31.93 -11.89
N SER A 147 -9.18 32.63 -11.94
CA SER A 147 -8.05 32.25 -12.76
C SER A 147 -7.44 30.93 -12.28
N ARG A 148 -7.29 30.79 -10.96
CA ARG A 148 -6.79 29.56 -10.33
C ARG A 148 -7.69 28.35 -10.63
N VAL A 149 -9.00 28.46 -10.41
CA VAL A 149 -9.95 27.38 -10.69
C VAL A 149 -9.96 27.01 -12.17
N LYS A 150 -9.94 28.02 -13.07
CA LYS A 150 -9.87 27.78 -14.51
C LYS A 150 -8.60 27.01 -14.90
N HIS A 151 -7.47 27.35 -14.31
CA HIS A 151 -6.21 26.65 -14.53
C HIS A 151 -6.30 25.21 -14.06
N GLU A 152 -6.70 24.97 -12.80
CA GLU A 152 -6.80 23.62 -12.22
C GLU A 152 -7.79 22.73 -12.98
N LEU A 153 -8.97 23.24 -13.36
CA LEU A 153 -9.94 22.52 -14.20
C LEU A 153 -9.34 22.12 -15.55
N SER A 154 -8.58 23.01 -16.19
CA SER A 154 -7.90 22.70 -17.46
C SER A 154 -6.86 21.59 -17.31
N VAL A 155 -6.13 21.58 -16.19
CA VAL A 155 -5.16 20.54 -15.86
C VAL A 155 -5.85 19.21 -15.63
N PHE A 156 -6.94 19.17 -14.87
CA PHE A 156 -7.71 17.97 -14.56
C PHE A 156 -8.35 17.36 -15.81
N GLU A 157 -8.92 18.19 -16.68
CA GLU A 157 -9.49 17.76 -17.95
C GLU A 157 -8.43 17.12 -18.87
N LYS A 158 -7.26 17.75 -19.01
CA LYS A 158 -6.13 17.18 -19.77
C LYS A 158 -5.61 15.87 -19.20
N ALA A 159 -5.58 15.74 -17.87
CA ALA A 159 -5.15 14.54 -17.17
C ALA A 159 -6.24 13.46 -17.12
N GLY A 160 -7.51 13.81 -17.38
CA GLY A 160 -8.64 12.90 -17.31
C GLY A 160 -9.02 12.45 -15.89
N ILE A 161 -8.68 13.25 -14.85
CA ILE A 161 -8.82 12.86 -13.43
C ILE A 161 -10.11 13.36 -12.76
N SER A 162 -11.01 14.00 -13.51
CA SER A 162 -12.25 14.58 -12.97
C SER A 162 -13.13 13.55 -12.25
N SER A 163 -13.25 12.31 -12.78
CA SER A 163 -13.98 11.23 -12.11
C SER A 163 -13.41 10.88 -10.74
N TYR A 164 -12.08 10.90 -10.57
CA TYR A 164 -11.43 10.63 -9.31
C TYR A 164 -11.86 11.65 -8.22
N PHE A 165 -11.83 12.94 -8.55
CA PHE A 165 -12.25 14.00 -7.63
C PHE A 165 -13.74 13.93 -7.29
N LEU A 166 -14.60 13.59 -8.24
CA LEU A 166 -16.02 13.39 -7.99
C LEU A 166 -16.28 12.20 -7.07
N ILE A 167 -15.49 11.14 -7.17
CA ILE A 167 -15.55 9.99 -6.25
C ILE A 167 -15.16 10.42 -4.84
N VAL A 168 -14.03 11.12 -4.70
CA VAL A 168 -13.58 11.63 -3.39
C VAL A 168 -14.60 12.57 -2.78
N GLN A 169 -15.15 13.52 -3.57
CA GLN A 169 -16.23 14.39 -3.11
C GLN A 169 -17.43 13.63 -2.58
N ASP A 170 -17.84 12.58 -3.27
CA ASP A 170 -18.95 11.72 -2.86
C ASP A 170 -18.69 11.03 -1.51
N LEU A 171 -17.48 10.56 -1.29
CA LEU A 171 -17.10 9.94 -0.02
C LEU A 171 -17.13 10.96 1.13
N MET A 172 -16.63 12.17 0.88
CA MET A 172 -16.67 13.26 1.87
C MET A 172 -18.11 13.69 2.17
N ASN A 173 -18.96 13.80 1.14
CA ASN A 173 -20.37 14.10 1.31
C ASN A 173 -21.12 13.03 2.11
N TYR A 174 -20.84 11.73 1.85
CA TYR A 174 -21.41 10.63 2.62
C TYR A 174 -21.05 10.73 4.11
N CYS A 175 -19.81 11.07 4.44
CA CYS A 175 -19.41 11.31 5.82
C CYS A 175 -20.18 12.51 6.42
N ARG A 176 -20.25 13.61 5.68
CA ARG A 176 -20.93 14.86 6.12
C ARG A 176 -22.40 14.66 6.36
N ASP A 177 -23.11 13.97 5.45
CA ASP A 177 -24.54 13.68 5.56
C ASP A 177 -24.89 12.84 6.79
N LEU A 178 -23.93 12.08 7.29
CA LEU A 178 -24.06 11.26 8.50
C LEU A 178 -23.50 11.96 9.76
N GLY A 179 -23.05 13.20 9.65
CA GLY A 179 -22.46 13.95 10.76
C GLY A 179 -21.13 13.35 11.27
N VAL A 180 -20.41 12.63 10.40
CA VAL A 180 -19.13 12.03 10.73
C VAL A 180 -18.00 12.93 10.26
N PRO A 181 -17.09 13.36 11.16
CA PRO A 181 -15.95 14.17 10.75
C PRO A 181 -15.04 13.40 9.83
N ALA A 182 -14.70 13.99 8.70
CA ALA A 182 -13.72 13.49 7.77
C ALA A 182 -12.93 14.68 7.21
N ASP A 183 -11.65 14.50 6.98
CA ASP A 183 -10.79 15.51 6.38
C ASP A 183 -9.72 14.84 5.50
N VAL A 184 -8.99 15.65 4.73
CA VAL A 184 -7.89 15.17 3.91
C VAL A 184 -6.58 15.75 4.39
N ARG A 185 -5.51 14.98 4.23
CA ARG A 185 -4.16 15.37 4.62
C ARG A 185 -3.27 15.67 3.42
N GLY A 186 -2.16 16.35 3.71
CA GLY A 186 -1.06 16.48 2.79
C GLY A 186 -1.24 17.56 1.74
N SER A 187 -0.79 17.28 0.53
CA SER A 187 -0.70 18.26 -0.56
C SER A 187 -2.05 18.68 -1.14
N SER A 188 -3.12 17.90 -0.91
CA SER A 188 -4.47 18.17 -1.41
C SER A 188 -5.05 19.51 -0.93
N SER A 189 -4.57 20.03 0.21
CA SER A 189 -4.89 21.38 0.70
C SER A 189 -4.40 22.50 -0.24
N GLY A 190 -3.46 22.22 -1.16
CA GLY A 190 -3.00 23.18 -2.18
C GLY A 190 -3.89 23.26 -3.41
N CYS A 191 -5.00 22.50 -3.46
CA CYS A 191 -5.91 22.42 -4.60
C CYS A 191 -7.20 23.21 -4.33
N MET A 192 -7.48 24.21 -5.15
CA MET A 192 -8.69 25.04 -5.04
C MET A 192 -9.96 24.23 -5.37
N ILE A 193 -9.87 23.30 -6.31
CA ILE A 193 -10.98 22.38 -6.62
C ILE A 193 -11.32 21.53 -5.40
N SER A 194 -10.30 21.00 -4.69
CA SER A 194 -10.54 20.24 -3.44
C SER A 194 -11.29 21.06 -2.39
N TYR A 195 -10.97 22.32 -2.24
CA TYR A 195 -11.67 23.24 -1.34
C TYR A 195 -13.10 23.50 -1.77
N LEU A 196 -13.33 23.83 -3.05
CA LEU A 196 -14.67 24.08 -3.59
C LEU A 196 -15.59 22.87 -3.52
N LEU A 197 -15.05 21.67 -3.66
CA LEU A 197 -15.80 20.41 -3.54
C LEU A 197 -16.05 20.00 -2.08
N GLY A 198 -15.51 20.74 -1.10
CA GLY A 198 -15.54 20.37 0.30
C GLY A 198 -14.75 19.10 0.62
N ILE A 199 -13.76 18.75 -0.21
CA ILE A 199 -12.79 17.68 0.07
C ILE A 199 -11.80 18.17 1.12
N SER A 200 -11.24 19.37 0.95
CA SER A 200 -10.37 20.03 1.94
C SER A 200 -11.11 21.18 2.63
N SER A 201 -10.85 21.37 3.91
CA SER A 201 -11.36 22.49 4.71
C SER A 201 -10.51 23.75 4.55
N ILE A 202 -9.32 23.67 3.92
CA ILE A 202 -8.36 24.76 3.81
C ILE A 202 -8.53 25.49 2.46
N ASP A 203 -8.73 26.81 2.51
CA ASP A 203 -8.67 27.67 1.33
C ASP A 203 -7.22 27.84 0.88
N PRO A 204 -6.79 27.32 -0.27
CA PRO A 204 -5.41 27.43 -0.70
C PRO A 204 -4.99 28.86 -1.11
N MET A 205 -5.94 29.71 -1.43
CA MET A 205 -5.68 31.12 -1.74
C MET A 205 -5.53 31.96 -0.47
N ASN A 206 -6.20 31.59 0.62
CA ASN A 206 -6.12 32.27 1.91
C ASN A 206 -6.16 31.22 3.06
N PRO A 207 -5.08 30.48 3.29
CA PRO A 207 -5.05 29.38 4.26
C PRO A 207 -5.24 29.79 5.72
N ASP A 208 -5.03 31.08 6.02
CA ASP A 208 -5.33 31.67 7.32
C ASP A 208 -6.27 32.85 7.14
N PRO A 209 -7.60 32.67 7.28
CA PRO A 209 -8.59 33.72 7.09
C PRO A 209 -8.56 34.85 8.16
N THR A 210 -7.80 34.65 9.24
CA THR A 210 -7.63 35.65 10.29
C THR A 210 -6.64 36.73 9.90
N ILE A 211 -5.88 36.51 8.83
CA ILE A 211 -4.87 37.47 8.32
C ILE A 211 -5.28 37.91 6.92
N SER A 212 -5.00 39.17 6.60
CA SER A 212 -5.27 39.70 5.27
C SER A 212 -4.60 38.90 4.16
N TYR A 213 -5.28 38.75 3.02
CA TYR A 213 -4.76 38.04 1.86
C TYR A 213 -3.35 38.53 1.44
N SER A 214 -2.50 37.59 1.10
CA SER A 214 -1.16 37.81 0.54
C SER A 214 -0.79 36.70 -0.41
N GLU A 215 -0.30 37.00 -1.60
CA GLU A 215 0.16 36.00 -2.58
C GLU A 215 1.27 35.10 -2.05
N GLU A 216 2.13 35.61 -1.17
CA GLU A 216 3.23 34.84 -0.58
C GLU A 216 2.74 33.69 0.34
N ARG A 217 1.47 33.70 0.73
CA ARG A 217 0.86 32.69 1.60
C ARG A 217 0.01 31.69 0.84
N GLU A 218 -0.23 31.92 -0.44
CA GLU A 218 -0.96 30.98 -1.25
C GLU A 218 -0.26 29.62 -1.26
N LEU A 219 -1.05 28.55 -1.12
CA LEU A 219 -0.54 27.20 -1.30
C LEU A 219 -0.43 26.90 -2.80
N PRO A 220 0.77 26.60 -3.32
CA PRO A 220 0.96 26.38 -4.75
C PRO A 220 0.31 25.06 -5.19
N PHE A 221 -0.43 25.10 -6.30
CA PHE A 221 -1.07 23.93 -6.90
C PHE A 221 -0.07 22.86 -7.35
N GLU A 222 1.07 23.30 -7.84
CA GLU A 222 2.15 22.45 -8.34
C GLU A 222 2.73 21.53 -7.24
N ARG A 223 2.52 21.89 -5.98
CA ARG A 223 2.87 21.04 -4.83
C ARG A 223 1.93 19.83 -4.70
N PHE A 224 0.68 20.02 -5.10
CA PHE A 224 -0.33 18.96 -5.12
C PHE A 224 -0.26 18.15 -6.42
N TYR A 225 -0.26 18.84 -7.57
CA TYR A 225 -0.25 18.19 -8.86
C TYR A 225 0.70 18.92 -9.83
N ASN A 226 1.68 18.18 -10.34
CA ASN A 226 2.68 18.72 -11.24
C ASN A 226 2.55 18.07 -12.62
N GLU A 227 2.10 18.85 -13.61
CA GLU A 227 2.01 18.40 -15.02
C GLU A 227 3.35 17.85 -15.56
N GLY A 228 4.49 18.36 -15.07
CA GLY A 228 5.82 17.95 -15.49
C GLY A 228 6.19 16.52 -15.09
N ARG A 229 5.48 15.90 -14.14
CA ARG A 229 5.63 14.49 -13.77
C ARG A 229 4.87 13.56 -14.72
N ASN A 230 3.96 14.11 -15.52
CA ASN A 230 3.24 13.35 -16.54
C ASN A 230 4.10 13.23 -17.78
N THR A 231 4.80 12.11 -17.91
CA THR A 231 5.48 11.76 -19.17
C THR A 231 4.50 11.08 -20.12
N LYS A 232 4.82 11.07 -21.44
CA LYS A 232 4.06 10.31 -22.42
C LYS A 232 4.03 8.83 -22.00
N GLY A 233 2.94 8.43 -21.32
CA GLY A 233 2.74 7.04 -20.88
C GLY A 233 2.57 6.87 -19.38
N ASN A 234 2.93 7.84 -18.53
CA ASN A 234 2.78 7.73 -17.10
C ASN A 234 2.01 8.96 -16.55
N VAL A 235 0.75 8.77 -16.18
CA VAL A 235 -0.07 9.78 -15.49
C VAL A 235 0.08 9.52 -14.01
N SER A 236 0.82 10.39 -13.32
CA SER A 236 0.85 10.37 -11.86
C SER A 236 -0.50 10.88 -11.35
N LEU A 237 -1.24 10.05 -10.64
CA LEU A 237 -2.45 10.50 -9.96
C LEU A 237 -2.08 11.33 -8.72
N ALA A 238 -2.92 12.31 -8.43
CA ALA A 238 -2.84 13.04 -7.18
C ALA A 238 -3.25 12.12 -6.02
N ASP A 239 -2.43 12.02 -5.00
CA ASP A 239 -2.70 11.21 -3.82
C ASP A 239 -3.55 12.03 -2.83
N ILE A 240 -4.76 11.53 -2.53
CA ILE A 240 -5.68 12.14 -1.57
C ILE A 240 -5.95 11.15 -0.46
N ASP A 241 -5.33 11.40 0.69
CA ASP A 241 -5.54 10.63 1.92
C ASP A 241 -6.81 11.12 2.63
N ILE A 242 -7.82 10.26 2.73
CA ILE A 242 -9.07 10.54 3.44
C ILE A 242 -8.96 10.01 4.87
N ASP A 243 -9.01 10.89 5.83
CA ASP A 243 -8.98 10.56 7.26
C ASP A 243 -10.40 10.50 7.82
N VAL A 244 -10.74 9.37 8.45
CA VAL A 244 -12.06 9.13 9.07
C VAL A 244 -11.89 8.51 10.46
N PRO A 245 -12.93 8.50 11.32
CA PRO A 245 -12.91 7.71 12.54
C PRO A 245 -12.72 6.22 12.22
N PRO A 246 -11.81 5.49 12.91
CA PRO A 246 -11.64 4.05 12.72
C PRO A 246 -12.94 3.25 12.79
N SER A 247 -13.84 3.60 13.70
CA SER A 247 -15.15 2.96 13.84
C SER A 247 -16.08 3.12 12.62
N PHE A 248 -15.84 4.16 11.82
CA PHE A 248 -16.67 4.47 10.63
C PHE A 248 -16.09 3.93 9.33
N ARG A 249 -14.79 3.63 9.27
CA ARG A 249 -14.06 3.23 8.06
C ARG A 249 -14.75 2.08 7.31
N GLU A 250 -15.11 1.02 8.00
CA GLU A 250 -15.77 -0.15 7.39
C GLU A 250 -17.15 0.19 6.81
N ARG A 251 -17.86 1.11 7.43
CA ARG A 251 -19.16 1.59 6.92
C ARG A 251 -18.97 2.37 5.62
N LEU A 252 -17.92 3.20 5.54
CA LEU A 252 -17.59 3.93 4.32
C LEU A 252 -17.20 2.96 3.19
N ILE A 253 -16.37 1.96 3.46
CA ILE A 253 -16.00 0.93 2.48
C ILE A 253 -17.23 0.15 1.99
N LYS A 254 -18.16 -0.18 2.89
CA LYS A 254 -19.41 -0.82 2.52
C LYS A 254 -20.24 0.05 1.58
N HIS A 255 -20.34 1.36 1.84
CA HIS A 255 -20.99 2.31 0.95
C HIS A 255 -20.36 2.32 -0.45
N ILE A 256 -19.03 2.31 -0.54
CA ILE A 256 -18.32 2.25 -1.81
C ILE A 256 -18.65 0.94 -2.56
N LYS A 257 -18.62 -0.20 -1.87
CA LYS A 257 -18.98 -1.51 -2.44
C LYS A 257 -20.42 -1.57 -2.95
N GLU A 258 -21.35 -0.93 -2.24
CA GLU A 258 -22.75 -0.84 -2.66
C GLU A 258 -22.92 0.07 -3.90
N LYS A 259 -22.16 1.14 -3.99
CA LYS A 259 -22.23 2.10 -5.10
C LYS A 259 -21.54 1.63 -6.38
N TYR A 260 -20.32 1.09 -6.25
CA TYR A 260 -19.48 0.72 -7.40
C TYR A 260 -19.58 -0.76 -7.76
N GLY A 261 -20.11 -1.60 -6.88
CA GLY A 261 -20.20 -3.05 -7.03
C GLY A 261 -19.18 -3.79 -6.17
N ARG A 262 -19.61 -4.85 -5.50
CA ARG A 262 -18.75 -5.62 -4.60
C ARG A 262 -17.56 -6.25 -5.31
N ASP A 263 -17.74 -6.68 -6.55
CA ASP A 263 -16.69 -7.29 -7.36
C ASP A 263 -15.71 -6.26 -7.96
N CYS A 264 -16.04 -4.96 -7.89
CA CYS A 264 -15.26 -3.85 -8.43
C CYS A 264 -14.46 -3.10 -7.35
N VAL A 265 -14.61 -3.46 -6.08
CA VAL A 265 -13.94 -2.79 -4.94
C VAL A 265 -13.25 -3.84 -4.09
N GLY A 266 -11.97 -3.64 -3.84
CA GLY A 266 -11.18 -4.61 -3.08
C GLY A 266 -10.09 -3.99 -2.21
N HIS A 267 -9.76 -4.72 -1.15
CA HIS A 267 -8.60 -4.44 -0.33
C HIS A 267 -7.32 -4.92 -0.99
N ILE A 268 -6.21 -4.32 -0.63
CA ILE A 268 -4.86 -4.62 -1.11
C ILE A 268 -4.12 -5.39 -0.03
N ILE A 269 -3.30 -6.36 -0.41
CA ILE A 269 -2.35 -6.95 0.52
C ILE A 269 -1.13 -6.04 0.70
N THR A 270 -0.45 -6.23 1.81
CA THR A 270 0.87 -5.64 2.06
C THR A 270 1.74 -6.63 2.82
N HIS A 271 3.03 -6.61 2.53
CA HIS A 271 4.02 -7.42 3.22
C HIS A 271 4.83 -6.56 4.18
N SER A 272 4.79 -6.89 5.46
CA SER A 272 5.78 -6.35 6.39
C SER A 272 7.11 -7.06 6.15
N LYS A 273 8.18 -6.31 5.94
CA LYS A 273 9.52 -6.86 5.72
C LYS A 273 10.35 -6.80 7.02
N PHE A 274 11.34 -7.67 7.12
CA PHE A 274 12.34 -7.55 8.17
C PHE A 274 13.17 -6.32 7.91
N LYS A 275 13.05 -5.28 8.75
CA LYS A 275 13.89 -4.09 8.70
C LYS A 275 15.08 -4.24 9.64
N GLY A 276 16.18 -3.57 9.38
CA GLY A 276 17.48 -3.75 10.04
C GLY A 276 17.45 -4.04 11.53
N LYS A 277 16.88 -3.15 12.37
CA LYS A 277 16.74 -3.39 13.82
C LYS A 277 15.89 -4.62 14.14
N GLY A 278 14.82 -4.85 13.37
CA GLY A 278 13.94 -5.98 13.53
C GLY A 278 14.60 -7.29 13.13
N ALA A 279 15.33 -7.30 12.00
CA ALA A 279 16.08 -8.46 11.54
C ALA A 279 17.14 -8.89 12.58
N LEU A 280 17.94 -7.95 13.06
CA LEU A 280 18.96 -8.22 14.09
C LEU A 280 18.35 -8.82 15.36
N LYS A 281 17.33 -8.16 15.94
CA LYS A 281 16.67 -8.66 17.16
C LYS A 281 16.10 -10.06 16.97
N GLU A 282 15.50 -10.33 15.81
CA GLU A 282 14.91 -11.62 15.53
C GLU A 282 15.97 -12.70 15.38
N VAL A 283 17.06 -12.43 14.66
CA VAL A 283 18.16 -13.40 14.52
C VAL A 283 18.82 -13.68 15.88
N PHE A 284 19.09 -12.66 16.69
CA PHE A 284 19.61 -12.85 18.06
C PHE A 284 18.67 -13.69 18.92
N ARG A 285 17.35 -13.48 18.81
CA ARG A 285 16.34 -14.28 19.51
C ARG A 285 16.35 -15.76 19.11
N LEU A 286 16.54 -16.04 17.81
CA LEU A 286 16.50 -17.39 17.27
C LEU A 286 17.82 -18.15 17.45
N THR A 287 18.96 -17.48 17.24
CA THR A 287 20.29 -18.08 17.32
C THR A 287 20.82 -18.15 18.75
N LYS A 288 20.40 -17.22 19.62
CA LYS A 288 20.85 -17.10 21.02
C LYS A 288 22.38 -17.21 21.15
N PRO A 289 23.16 -16.37 20.45
CA PRO A 289 24.62 -16.49 20.40
C PRO A 289 25.28 -16.33 21.78
N VAL A 290 24.60 -15.70 22.72
CA VAL A 290 25.02 -15.51 24.12
C VAL A 290 23.81 -15.64 25.05
N SER A 291 24.05 -15.91 26.34
CA SER A 291 22.98 -16.11 27.32
C SER A 291 22.09 -14.86 27.53
N ASN A 292 22.68 -13.66 27.46
CA ASN A 292 22.00 -12.37 27.55
C ASN A 292 21.69 -11.75 26.18
N TYR A 293 21.37 -12.58 25.19
CA TYR A 293 21.18 -12.20 23.79
C TYR A 293 20.19 -11.02 23.61
N PHE A 294 19.18 -10.93 24.46
CA PHE A 294 18.17 -9.88 24.35
C PHE A 294 18.75 -8.49 24.69
N ASP A 295 19.55 -8.41 25.76
CA ASP A 295 20.19 -7.16 26.17
C ASP A 295 21.23 -6.72 25.15
N VAL A 296 22.03 -7.67 24.67
CA VAL A 296 23.03 -7.43 23.61
C VAL A 296 22.36 -6.93 22.33
N ALA A 297 21.28 -7.56 21.88
CA ALA A 297 20.54 -7.10 20.70
C ALA A 297 19.96 -5.69 20.88
N ASN A 298 19.49 -5.34 22.07
CA ASN A 298 19.03 -4.00 22.38
C ASN A 298 20.16 -2.98 22.39
N GLU A 299 21.32 -3.34 22.91
CA GLU A 299 22.51 -2.50 22.92
C GLU A 299 23.00 -2.21 21.50
N ILE A 300 23.14 -3.23 20.65
CA ILE A 300 23.49 -3.12 19.24
C ILE A 300 22.51 -2.19 18.50
N THR A 301 21.22 -2.41 18.69
CA THR A 301 20.21 -1.62 17.97
C THR A 301 20.08 -0.17 18.46
N LYS A 302 20.60 0.18 19.61
CA LYS A 302 20.69 1.59 20.10
C LYS A 302 21.74 2.40 19.37
N VAL A 303 22.85 1.79 18.99
CA VAL A 303 23.93 2.49 18.25
C VAL A 303 23.65 2.55 16.74
N MET A 304 22.70 1.79 16.26
CA MET A 304 22.32 1.75 14.86
C MET A 304 21.58 3.04 14.43
N ILE A 305 22.05 3.65 13.36
CA ILE A 305 21.38 4.80 12.73
C ILE A 305 20.14 4.31 11.99
N ASP A 306 19.03 5.04 12.15
CA ASP A 306 17.76 4.70 11.55
C ASP A 306 17.72 5.00 10.05
N GLU A 307 17.02 4.15 9.29
CA GLU A 307 16.83 4.23 7.85
C GLU A 307 16.37 5.62 7.37
N ALA A 308 15.44 6.25 8.12
CA ALA A 308 14.92 7.57 7.78
C ALA A 308 15.96 8.69 7.75
N LYS A 309 17.11 8.50 8.42
CA LYS A 309 18.20 9.49 8.43
C LYS A 309 19.19 9.33 7.29
N ILE A 310 19.19 8.19 6.64
CA ILE A 310 20.17 7.79 5.63
C ILE A 310 19.51 7.33 4.33
N SER A 311 18.21 7.62 4.16
CA SER A 311 17.40 7.14 3.04
C SER A 311 18.03 7.46 1.68
N ASP A 312 18.55 8.68 1.50
CA ASP A 312 19.12 9.12 0.23
C ASP A 312 20.43 8.37 -0.09
N GLU A 313 21.32 8.25 0.90
CA GLU A 313 22.56 7.50 0.75
C GLU A 313 22.32 6.00 0.53
N LEU A 314 21.31 5.45 1.21
CA LEU A 314 20.93 4.05 1.06
C LEU A 314 20.38 3.78 -0.36
N ASN A 315 19.52 4.67 -0.86
CA ASN A 315 18.98 4.59 -2.21
C ASN A 315 20.07 4.65 -3.29
N GLU A 316 21.06 5.54 -3.13
CA GLU A 316 22.20 5.60 -4.05
C GLU A 316 22.99 4.28 -4.07
N LYS A 317 23.30 3.72 -2.91
CA LYS A 317 24.01 2.44 -2.81
C LYS A 317 23.22 1.26 -3.38
N GLN A 318 21.90 1.29 -3.23
CA GLN A 318 21.01 0.24 -3.74
C GLN A 318 20.88 0.26 -5.27
N GLN A 319 21.14 1.37 -5.94
CA GLN A 319 21.22 1.42 -7.41
C GLN A 319 22.34 0.54 -7.95
N ASP A 320 23.50 0.54 -7.26
CA ASP A 320 24.66 -0.26 -7.64
C ASP A 320 24.59 -1.70 -7.07
N ASN A 321 24.01 -1.85 -5.88
CA ASN A 321 23.87 -3.13 -5.18
C ASN A 321 22.48 -3.26 -4.53
N PRO A 322 21.50 -3.84 -5.20
CA PRO A 322 20.12 -3.99 -4.68
C PRO A 322 20.01 -4.73 -3.34
N GLY A 323 21.01 -5.53 -2.99
CA GLY A 323 21.08 -6.24 -1.71
C GLY A 323 21.71 -5.43 -0.56
N TYR A 324 22.13 -4.17 -0.80
CA TYR A 324 22.74 -3.33 0.21
C TYR A 324 21.68 -2.78 1.16
N GLY A 325 21.68 -3.29 2.40
CA GLY A 325 20.69 -2.94 3.41
C GLY A 325 21.23 -1.98 4.47
N ILE A 326 20.34 -1.58 5.39
CA ILE A 326 20.71 -0.66 6.47
C ILE A 326 21.68 -1.29 7.48
N ILE A 327 21.67 -2.61 7.66
CA ILE A 327 22.64 -3.32 8.51
C ILE A 327 24.01 -3.15 7.91
N GLN A 328 24.18 -3.41 6.62
CA GLN A 328 25.47 -3.25 5.93
C GLN A 328 25.94 -1.80 5.96
N TRP A 329 25.05 -0.83 5.73
CA TRP A 329 25.39 0.58 5.82
C TRP A 329 25.95 0.96 7.21
N ASN A 330 25.32 0.46 8.27
CA ASN A 330 25.79 0.73 9.64
C ASN A 330 27.13 0.04 9.95
N ILE A 331 27.40 -1.14 9.40
CA ILE A 331 28.71 -1.80 9.50
C ILE A 331 29.78 -0.91 8.88
N ASP A 332 29.53 -0.38 7.69
CA ASP A 332 30.51 0.40 6.93
C ASP A 332 30.75 1.80 7.52
N ASN A 333 29.75 2.40 8.17
CA ASN A 333 29.79 3.82 8.54
C ASN A 333 29.77 4.11 10.05
N VAL A 334 29.43 3.13 10.91
CA VAL A 334 29.32 3.33 12.36
C VAL A 334 30.35 2.44 13.10
N PRO A 335 31.50 3.00 13.56
CA PRO A 335 32.56 2.19 14.18
C PRO A 335 32.10 1.34 15.36
N ALA A 336 31.25 1.89 16.22
CA ALA A 336 30.70 1.14 17.36
C ALA A 336 29.86 -0.06 16.91
N PHE A 337 29.13 0.05 15.81
CA PHE A 337 28.33 -1.01 15.25
C PHE A 337 29.20 -2.06 14.52
N SER A 338 30.24 -1.63 13.83
CA SER A 338 31.25 -2.51 13.21
C SER A 338 31.96 -3.40 14.23
N ASN A 339 32.26 -2.89 15.44
CA ASN A 339 32.84 -3.69 16.53
C ASN A 339 31.90 -4.84 16.98
N PHE A 340 30.59 -4.59 16.99
CA PHE A 340 29.63 -5.66 17.26
C PHE A 340 29.57 -6.68 16.13
N TYR A 341 29.66 -6.25 14.87
CA TYR A 341 29.75 -7.15 13.73
C TYR A 341 30.93 -8.11 13.84
N GLU A 342 32.14 -7.60 14.16
CA GLU A 342 33.32 -8.46 14.35
C GLU A 342 33.12 -9.50 15.48
N THR A 343 32.37 -9.13 16.52
CA THR A 343 32.12 -10.02 17.66
C THR A 343 31.06 -11.08 17.35
N TYR A 344 30.03 -10.75 16.58
CA TYR A 344 28.85 -11.60 16.30
C TYR A 344 28.65 -11.84 14.80
N LYS A 345 29.75 -12.00 14.06
CA LYS A 345 29.78 -12.03 12.59
C LYS A 345 28.74 -12.98 11.98
N GLU A 346 28.69 -14.23 12.41
CA GLU A 346 27.74 -15.22 11.87
C GLU A 346 26.26 -14.76 12.06
N THR A 347 25.94 -14.17 13.20
CA THR A 347 24.60 -13.68 13.49
C THR A 347 24.25 -12.49 12.61
N PHE A 348 25.20 -11.59 12.38
CA PHE A 348 25.00 -10.45 11.48
C PHE A 348 24.88 -10.86 10.00
N ASP A 349 25.71 -11.80 9.54
CA ASP A 349 25.65 -12.31 8.17
C ASP A 349 24.26 -12.91 7.85
N ILE A 350 23.67 -13.58 8.83
CA ILE A 350 22.30 -14.09 8.73
C ILE A 350 21.29 -12.93 8.72
N ALA A 351 21.48 -11.91 9.59
CA ALA A 351 20.57 -10.77 9.68
C ALA A 351 20.58 -9.92 8.40
N ILE A 352 21.74 -9.74 7.77
CA ILE A 352 21.89 -9.08 6.46
C ILE A 352 21.08 -9.81 5.39
N LYS A 353 21.18 -11.12 5.33
CA LYS A 353 20.42 -11.93 4.37
C LYS A 353 18.93 -11.95 4.66
N LEU A 354 18.53 -11.81 5.93
CA LEU A 354 17.12 -11.75 6.32
C LEU A 354 16.51 -10.37 6.07
N GLU A 355 17.33 -9.33 6.00
CA GLU A 355 16.86 -7.96 5.78
C GLU A 355 16.11 -7.85 4.44
N GLN A 356 15.01 -7.10 4.44
CA GLN A 356 14.09 -6.91 3.31
C GLN A 356 13.25 -8.14 2.90
N ILE A 357 13.48 -9.31 3.49
CA ILE A 357 12.60 -10.47 3.23
C ILE A 357 11.22 -10.22 3.86
N PRO A 358 10.12 -10.57 3.15
CA PRO A 358 8.77 -10.51 3.69
C PRO A 358 8.65 -11.36 4.97
N LYS A 359 8.15 -10.74 6.04
CA LYS A 359 7.95 -11.38 7.35
C LYS A 359 6.52 -11.88 7.50
N ASN A 360 5.59 -10.96 7.36
CA ASN A 360 4.16 -11.25 7.50
C ASN A 360 3.41 -10.55 6.37
N GLU A 361 2.36 -11.20 5.97
CA GLU A 361 1.37 -10.64 5.09
C GLU A 361 0.21 -10.09 5.91
N SER A 362 -0.31 -8.97 5.47
CA SER A 362 -1.48 -8.32 6.05
C SER A 362 -2.29 -7.62 4.96
N VAL A 363 -3.48 -7.17 5.33
CA VAL A 363 -4.26 -6.27 4.49
C VAL A 363 -3.78 -4.85 4.73
N HIS A 364 -3.62 -4.08 3.66
CA HIS A 364 -3.23 -2.67 3.72
C HIS A 364 -4.23 -1.87 4.56
N ALA A 365 -3.72 -1.08 5.50
CA ALA A 365 -4.58 -0.42 6.50
C ALA A 365 -5.50 0.66 5.89
N ALA A 366 -5.07 1.33 4.83
CA ALA A 366 -5.75 2.46 4.21
C ALA A 366 -6.28 2.16 2.82
N GLY A 367 -5.42 1.59 1.95
CA GLY A 367 -5.66 1.46 0.52
C GLY A 367 -6.79 0.53 0.15
N ILE A 368 -7.65 1.02 -0.73
CA ILE A 368 -8.65 0.23 -1.45
C ILE A 368 -8.56 0.55 -2.93
N ILE A 369 -8.92 -0.41 -3.77
CA ILE A 369 -9.04 -0.19 -5.21
C ILE A 369 -10.51 -0.08 -5.55
N ILE A 370 -10.85 0.91 -6.39
CA ILE A 370 -12.15 1.06 -7.02
C ILE A 370 -11.93 0.94 -8.53
N ALA A 371 -12.64 0.01 -9.18
CA ALA A 371 -12.57 -0.21 -10.62
C ALA A 371 -13.96 -0.11 -11.26
N ASP A 372 -14.00 0.09 -12.57
CA ASP A 372 -15.25 0.10 -13.33
C ASP A 372 -15.65 -1.27 -13.91
N GLN A 373 -14.79 -2.27 -13.68
CA GLN A 373 -15.02 -3.67 -14.03
C GLN A 373 -14.61 -4.60 -12.90
N PRO A 374 -15.04 -5.88 -12.91
CA PRO A 374 -14.68 -6.83 -11.86
C PRO A 374 -13.16 -6.97 -11.69
N LEU A 375 -12.68 -6.88 -10.43
CA LEU A 375 -11.26 -6.94 -10.08
C LEU A 375 -10.55 -8.18 -10.60
N LYS A 376 -11.24 -9.32 -10.68
CA LYS A 376 -10.70 -10.58 -11.24
C LYS A 376 -10.24 -10.49 -12.70
N ASN A 377 -10.70 -9.47 -13.43
CA ASN A 377 -10.29 -9.23 -14.80
C ASN A 377 -9.01 -8.38 -14.90
N LEU A 378 -8.63 -7.75 -13.78
CA LEU A 378 -7.51 -6.80 -13.72
C LEU A 378 -6.35 -7.34 -12.88
N PHE A 379 -6.66 -8.04 -11.78
CA PHE A 379 -5.67 -8.40 -10.75
C PHE A 379 -5.83 -9.84 -10.29
N PRO A 380 -4.74 -10.49 -9.85
CA PRO A 380 -4.83 -11.73 -9.11
C PRO A 380 -5.56 -11.50 -7.78
N LEU A 381 -6.45 -12.41 -7.43
CA LEU A 381 -7.25 -12.34 -6.22
C LEU A 381 -6.99 -13.54 -5.33
N ARG A 382 -6.98 -13.32 -4.02
CA ARG A 382 -6.87 -14.35 -3.01
C ARG A 382 -7.92 -14.17 -1.92
N TYR A 383 -8.40 -15.29 -1.36
CA TYR A 383 -9.31 -15.26 -0.22
C TYR A 383 -8.57 -14.91 1.07
N SER A 384 -9.05 -13.89 1.77
CA SER A 384 -8.58 -13.50 3.09
C SER A 384 -9.53 -14.02 4.16
N ALA A 385 -9.10 -14.99 4.95
CA ALA A 385 -9.88 -15.52 6.07
C ALA A 385 -10.17 -14.46 7.15
N LYS A 386 -9.34 -13.43 7.25
CA LYS A 386 -9.51 -12.34 8.23
C LYS A 386 -10.69 -11.43 7.87
N LEU A 387 -10.89 -11.16 6.57
CA LEU A 387 -11.95 -10.28 6.08
C LEU A 387 -13.15 -11.05 5.55
N ASP A 388 -13.04 -12.37 5.41
CA ASP A 388 -14.05 -13.24 4.78
C ASP A 388 -14.42 -12.80 3.35
N GLU A 389 -13.41 -12.32 2.58
CA GLU A 389 -13.59 -11.85 1.20
C GLU A 389 -12.33 -12.02 0.34
N LEU A 390 -12.50 -11.82 -0.97
CA LEU A 390 -11.37 -11.76 -1.91
C LEU A 390 -10.64 -10.43 -1.79
N VAL A 391 -9.31 -10.49 -1.70
CA VAL A 391 -8.40 -9.35 -1.68
C VAL A 391 -7.46 -9.41 -2.89
N ILE A 392 -6.94 -8.27 -3.31
CA ILE A 392 -5.97 -8.18 -4.40
C ILE A 392 -4.63 -8.70 -3.90
N ASP A 393 -4.09 -9.73 -4.56
CA ASP A 393 -2.91 -10.51 -4.13
C ASP A 393 -1.58 -9.94 -4.66
N ILE A 394 -1.47 -8.62 -4.77
CA ILE A 394 -0.26 -7.87 -5.11
C ILE A 394 -0.19 -6.57 -4.30
N GLU A 395 1.00 -5.99 -4.19
CA GLU A 395 1.22 -4.75 -3.43
C GLU A 395 0.79 -3.50 -4.23
N GLY A 396 0.63 -2.36 -3.52
CA GLY A 396 0.08 -1.13 -4.10
C GLY A 396 0.85 -0.60 -5.30
N SER A 397 2.20 -0.62 -5.28
CA SER A 397 3.06 -0.20 -6.40
C SER A 397 2.83 -1.02 -7.67
N ASP A 398 2.66 -2.34 -7.51
CA ASP A 398 2.42 -3.25 -8.63
C ASP A 398 1.00 -3.07 -9.20
N ILE A 399 0.03 -2.77 -8.32
CA ILE A 399 -1.34 -2.44 -8.75
C ILE A 399 -1.35 -1.19 -9.61
N GLU A 400 -0.60 -0.15 -9.22
CA GLU A 400 -0.48 1.10 -10.00
C GLU A 400 0.14 0.84 -11.37
N SER A 401 1.18 0.01 -11.46
CA SER A 401 1.79 -0.37 -12.73
C SER A 401 0.86 -1.17 -13.65
N LEU A 402 -0.12 -1.87 -13.08
CA LEU A 402 -1.19 -2.57 -13.81
C LEU A 402 -2.42 -1.68 -14.07
N GLY A 403 -2.31 -0.39 -13.83
CA GLY A 403 -3.37 0.58 -14.09
C GLY A 403 -4.44 0.70 -13.02
N GLY A 404 -4.23 0.10 -11.84
CA GLY A 404 -5.13 0.24 -10.70
C GLY A 404 -5.08 1.64 -10.08
N VAL A 405 -6.21 2.12 -9.60
CA VAL A 405 -6.32 3.41 -8.91
C VAL A 405 -6.63 3.19 -7.44
N LYS A 406 -5.67 3.56 -6.61
CA LYS A 406 -5.77 3.43 -5.16
C LYS A 406 -6.47 4.64 -4.55
N PHE A 407 -7.34 4.39 -3.58
CA PHE A 407 -7.95 5.37 -2.70
C PHE A 407 -7.53 5.07 -1.28
N ASP A 408 -6.91 6.04 -0.61
CA ASP A 408 -6.46 5.86 0.76
C ASP A 408 -7.49 6.38 1.76
N ILE A 409 -8.07 5.47 2.53
CA ILE A 409 -9.05 5.75 3.59
C ILE A 409 -8.45 5.31 4.91
N LEU A 410 -7.98 6.26 5.69
CA LEU A 410 -7.30 6.01 6.96
C LEU A 410 -8.20 6.18 8.15
N GLY A 411 -8.20 5.19 9.05
CA GLY A 411 -8.79 5.31 10.37
C GLY A 411 -7.83 6.06 11.31
N VAL A 412 -8.17 7.29 11.71
CA VAL A 412 -7.33 8.15 12.55
C VAL A 412 -7.89 8.28 13.95
N ALA A 413 -7.14 7.80 14.95
CA ALA A 413 -7.58 7.79 16.36
C ALA A 413 -7.86 9.18 16.94
N ALA A 414 -7.22 10.24 16.44
CA ALA A 414 -7.51 11.60 16.86
C ALA A 414 -8.91 12.05 16.40
N ILE A 415 -9.29 11.73 15.17
CA ILE A 415 -10.61 12.03 14.63
C ILE A 415 -11.70 11.22 15.36
N GLU A 416 -11.42 9.97 15.74
CA GLU A 416 -12.32 9.16 16.58
C GLU A 416 -12.63 9.86 17.90
N LYS A 417 -11.60 10.38 18.57
CA LYS A 417 -11.80 11.11 19.83
C LYS A 417 -12.66 12.37 19.64
N LEU A 418 -12.38 13.16 18.60
CA LEU A 418 -13.18 14.34 18.27
C LEU A 418 -14.63 13.97 17.96
N TYR A 419 -14.84 12.89 17.24
CA TYR A 419 -16.17 12.37 16.91
C TYR A 419 -16.95 12.00 18.16
N HIS A 420 -16.33 11.27 19.11
CA HIS A 420 -16.95 10.94 20.37
C HIS A 420 -17.28 12.17 21.23
N ILE A 421 -16.34 13.13 21.30
CA ILE A 421 -16.56 14.40 22.03
C ILE A 421 -17.75 15.15 21.42
N SER A 422 -17.80 15.30 20.10
CA SER A 422 -18.90 15.93 19.39
C SER A 422 -20.25 15.26 19.68
N MET A 423 -20.29 13.92 19.65
CA MET A 423 -21.49 13.18 20.01
C MET A 423 -21.93 13.39 21.46
N MET A 424 -20.98 13.43 22.39
CA MET A 424 -21.26 13.70 23.83
C MET A 424 -21.82 15.11 24.05
N VAL A 425 -21.24 16.12 23.38
CA VAL A 425 -21.73 17.50 23.42
C VAL A 425 -23.15 17.58 22.88
N ASN A 426 -23.38 17.02 21.68
CA ASN A 426 -24.69 17.06 21.00
C ASN A 426 -25.76 16.26 21.75
N SER A 427 -25.41 15.23 22.50
CA SER A 427 -26.35 14.45 23.32
C SER A 427 -26.61 15.07 24.69
N GLY A 428 -25.98 16.18 25.03
CA GLY A 428 -26.06 16.80 26.36
C GLY A 428 -25.41 15.98 27.49
N SER A 429 -24.61 14.94 27.14
CA SER A 429 -23.96 14.05 28.11
C SER A 429 -22.70 14.67 28.74
N LEU A 430 -22.19 15.76 28.19
CA LEU A 430 -21.16 16.61 28.81
C LEU A 430 -21.83 17.88 29.36
N SER A 431 -22.17 17.85 30.67
CA SER A 431 -22.35 19.09 31.41
C SER A 431 -20.94 19.68 31.64
N CYS A 432 -20.64 20.81 31.00
CA CYS A 432 -19.42 21.56 31.31
C CYS A 432 -19.48 22.08 32.75
N GLU A 433 -18.89 21.38 33.69
CA GLU A 433 -18.56 21.91 35.05
C GLU A 433 -17.42 22.94 35.02
N PHE A 434 -16.81 23.17 33.87
CA PHE A 434 -15.80 24.21 33.66
C PHE A 434 -16.49 25.41 33.00
N GLY A 435 -16.96 26.37 33.77
CA GLY A 435 -17.57 27.65 33.42
C GLY A 435 -16.96 28.43 32.23
N MET A 436 -16.81 27.78 31.08
CA MET A 436 -16.63 28.40 29.79
C MET A 436 -18.00 28.35 29.10
N ASP A 437 -18.69 29.47 29.09
CA ASP A 437 -19.77 29.71 28.15
C ASP A 437 -19.20 29.52 26.74
N ILE A 438 -19.43 28.38 26.16
CA ILE A 438 -19.29 28.21 24.71
C ILE A 438 -20.51 28.95 24.15
N GLU A 439 -20.35 30.21 23.81
CA GLU A 439 -21.30 30.90 22.98
C GLU A 439 -21.54 30.07 21.74
N ASP A 440 -22.81 29.81 21.45
CA ASP A 440 -23.27 29.16 20.25
C ASP A 440 -22.64 29.84 19.04
N GLY A 441 -21.55 29.28 18.55
CA GLY A 441 -20.96 29.71 17.28
C GLY A 441 -21.79 29.07 16.16
N GLU A 442 -22.54 29.93 15.44
CA GLU A 442 -23.21 29.65 14.18
C GLU A 442 -22.30 28.99 13.16
#